data_c8cb76d2fc9b93d0c50863ba78eec3ca
#
_entry.id   c8cb76d2fc9b93d0c50863ba78eec3ca
#
_cell.length_a   1.000
_cell.length_b   1.000
_cell.length_c   1.000
_cell.angle_alpha   90.00
_cell.angle_beta   90.00
_cell.angle_gamma   90.00
#
_symmetry.space_group_name_H-M   'P 1'
#
loop_
_entity.id
_entity.type
_entity.pdbx_description
1 polymer ?
#
loop_
_entity_poly.entity_id
_entity_poly.type
_entity_poly.pdbx_seq_one_letter_code
_entity_poly.pdbx_strand_id
1 'polypeptide(L)'
;MRRCDIRNKGNQYIFSSNNWTRINQFAQNQARYGLAGFYFINQLITFMGKKKDRLPAYQQEKLVRNFQPKTDKQQDFVDLINSKEVVICKGPSGSGKTYVALARALDLLGDYYKQVIIIKSLTTVPEEELGSLPGTVERKLDPYIMSFTWNIDKICGEGAAKSLMDKKLVNVLPIAFARGISIDNSIVLIDEVQNLSYHTFKTLITRIGSRSKYILMGDVEQIDRRKKEESPLEKIFDVFKDDSIVGTIEFTDEDCVRNPIIPKILSKLRDNGI
;
A
#
# COMPACT_ATOMS: atom_id res chain seq x y z
N MET A 1 12.81 -20.23 -24.00
CA MET A 1 13.35 -20.43 -22.64
C MET A 1 14.82 -20.01 -22.62
N ARG A 2 15.17 -18.83 -22.09
CA ARG A 2 16.56 -18.43 -21.91
C ARG A 2 16.89 -18.52 -20.42
N ARG A 3 17.89 -19.34 -20.08
CA ARG A 3 18.42 -19.48 -18.72
C ARG A 3 19.09 -18.17 -18.33
N CYS A 4 18.79 -17.62 -17.15
CA CYS A 4 19.58 -16.58 -16.54
C CYS A 4 20.78 -17.23 -15.85
N ASP A 5 21.97 -17.05 -16.40
CA ASP A 5 23.21 -17.41 -15.74
C ASP A 5 23.64 -16.26 -14.83
N ILE A 6 23.75 -16.55 -13.55
CA ILE A 6 24.30 -15.61 -12.57
C ILE A 6 25.76 -15.98 -12.38
N ARG A 7 26.68 -15.08 -12.72
CA ARG A 7 28.11 -15.25 -12.44
C ARG A 7 28.58 -14.20 -11.43
N ASN A 8 29.21 -14.67 -10.40
CA ASN A 8 29.88 -13.81 -9.40
C ASN A 8 31.33 -13.59 -9.84
N LYS A 9 31.71 -12.34 -10.09
CA LYS A 9 33.12 -11.94 -10.26
C LYS A 9 33.35 -10.73 -9.36
N GLY A 10 33.95 -10.98 -8.20
CA GLY A 10 34.50 -9.94 -7.35
C GLY A 10 33.51 -8.82 -7.00
N ASN A 11 32.48 -9.10 -6.19
CA ASN A 11 31.47 -8.15 -5.72
C ASN A 11 30.62 -7.45 -6.81
N GLN A 12 30.64 -7.91 -8.05
CA GLN A 12 29.74 -7.45 -9.10
C GLN A 12 28.86 -8.61 -9.60
N TYR A 13 27.56 -8.39 -9.57
CA TYR A 13 26.56 -9.30 -10.13
C TYR A 13 26.17 -8.79 -11.52
N ILE A 14 26.45 -9.57 -12.56
CA ILE A 14 26.12 -9.25 -13.96
C ILE A 14 24.81 -9.97 -14.32
N PHE A 15 23.78 -9.21 -14.65
CA PHE A 15 22.48 -9.71 -15.07
C PHE A 15 22.21 -9.30 -16.52
N SER A 16 21.80 -10.22 -17.35
CA SER A 16 21.60 -10.01 -18.79
C SER A 16 20.18 -9.59 -19.17
N SER A 17 19.70 -8.45 -18.66
CA SER A 17 18.55 -7.76 -19.23
C SER A 17 18.56 -6.27 -18.85
N ASN A 18 18.09 -5.43 -19.76
CA ASN A 18 18.20 -3.94 -19.69
C ASN A 18 17.60 -3.26 -18.46
N ASN A 19 16.78 -3.98 -17.65
CA ASN A 19 16.21 -3.45 -16.42
C ASN A 19 17.15 -3.59 -15.20
N TRP A 20 18.10 -4.53 -15.24
CA TRP A 20 18.96 -4.83 -14.10
C TRP A 20 20.10 -3.83 -13.91
N THR A 21 20.53 -3.16 -14.96
CA THR A 21 21.59 -2.14 -14.87
C THR A 21 21.13 -0.95 -14.02
N ARG A 22 19.86 -0.56 -14.11
CA ARG A 22 19.28 0.52 -13.30
C ARG A 22 19.10 0.12 -11.84
N ILE A 23 18.75 -1.13 -11.58
CA ILE A 23 18.60 -1.66 -10.21
C ILE A 23 19.96 -1.77 -9.51
N ASN A 24 21.02 -2.18 -10.25
CA ASN A 24 22.37 -2.24 -9.71
C ASN A 24 22.94 -0.85 -9.40
N GLN A 25 22.66 0.13 -10.24
CA GLN A 25 23.08 1.51 -10.01
C GLN A 25 22.35 2.15 -8.83
N PHE A 26 21.08 1.82 -8.66
CA PHE A 26 20.30 2.21 -7.48
C PHE A 26 20.78 1.49 -6.21
N ALA A 27 21.09 0.19 -6.29
CA ALA A 27 21.63 -0.60 -5.19
C ALA A 27 23.00 -0.10 -4.73
N GLN A 28 23.88 0.28 -5.65
CA GLN A 28 25.18 0.87 -5.34
C GLN A 28 25.07 2.26 -4.70
N ASN A 29 24.08 3.05 -5.09
CA ASN A 29 23.81 4.33 -4.45
C ASN A 29 23.23 4.16 -3.04
N GLN A 30 22.46 3.09 -2.80
CA GLN A 30 21.88 2.79 -1.49
C GLN A 30 22.86 2.03 -0.55
N ALA A 31 23.93 1.42 -1.07
CA ALA A 31 24.97 0.82 -0.26
C ALA A 31 25.69 1.83 0.68
N ARG A 32 25.54 3.13 0.42
CA ARG A 32 25.97 4.19 1.34
C ARG A 32 25.18 4.23 2.66
N TYR A 33 24.04 3.56 2.74
CA TYR A 33 23.15 3.53 3.92
C TYR A 33 23.30 2.27 4.79
N GLY A 34 24.36 1.48 4.61
CA GLY A 34 24.74 0.38 5.50
C GLY A 34 23.95 -0.93 5.29
N LEU A 35 24.11 -1.88 6.21
CA LEU A 35 23.55 -3.24 6.19
C LEU A 35 22.02 -3.32 5.96
N ALA A 36 21.29 -2.28 6.35
CA ALA A 36 19.83 -2.21 6.15
C ALA A 36 19.43 -2.16 4.66
N GLY A 37 20.18 -1.44 3.82
CA GLY A 37 19.98 -1.41 2.37
C GLY A 37 20.21 -2.78 1.73
N PHE A 38 21.20 -3.52 2.20
CA PHE A 38 21.56 -4.83 1.67
C PHE A 38 20.52 -5.91 1.98
N TYR A 39 19.95 -5.89 3.18
CA TYR A 39 18.90 -6.84 3.59
C TYR A 39 17.60 -6.61 2.79
N PHE A 40 17.24 -5.36 2.57
CA PHE A 40 16.06 -5.00 1.78
C PHE A 40 16.23 -5.35 0.29
N ILE A 41 17.43 -5.16 -0.26
CA ILE A 41 17.76 -5.56 -1.63
C ILE A 41 17.67 -7.07 -1.78
N ASN A 42 18.13 -7.84 -0.80
CA ASN A 42 17.97 -9.30 -0.82
C ASN A 42 16.51 -9.74 -0.69
N GLN A 43 15.69 -9.04 0.07
CA GLN A 43 14.24 -9.24 0.09
C GLN A 43 13.61 -8.92 -1.28
N LEU A 44 14.02 -7.82 -1.91
CA LEU A 44 13.54 -7.42 -3.24
C LEU A 44 13.98 -8.43 -4.32
N ILE A 45 15.22 -8.90 -4.28
CA ILE A 45 15.75 -9.92 -5.20
C ILE A 45 15.04 -11.25 -4.99
N THR A 46 14.75 -11.64 -3.76
CA THR A 46 13.97 -12.85 -3.44
C THR A 46 12.51 -12.70 -3.90
N PHE A 47 11.98 -11.50 -3.83
CA PHE A 47 10.65 -11.13 -4.29
C PHE A 47 10.52 -11.21 -5.83
N MET A 48 11.55 -10.75 -6.56
CA MET A 48 11.54 -10.72 -8.03
C MET A 48 12.04 -12.02 -8.70
N GLY A 49 12.80 -12.85 -7.98
CA GLY A 49 13.57 -13.97 -8.55
C GLY A 49 12.87 -15.32 -8.57
N LYS A 50 11.67 -15.49 -7.98
CA LYS A 50 10.97 -16.78 -8.03
C LYS A 50 10.17 -16.93 -9.32
N LYS A 51 10.64 -17.89 -10.17
CA LYS A 51 9.92 -18.50 -11.29
C LYS A 51 8.46 -18.79 -10.95
N LYS A 52 7.66 -18.80 -12.06
CA LYS A 52 6.33 -19.39 -12.21
C LYS A 52 6.15 -20.75 -11.48
N ASP A 53 6.18 -20.76 -10.19
CA ASP A 53 5.61 -21.85 -9.43
C ASP A 53 4.12 -21.51 -9.24
N ARG A 54 3.25 -22.38 -9.73
CA ARG A 54 1.85 -22.38 -9.31
C ARG A 54 1.90 -22.29 -7.79
N LEU A 55 1.20 -21.30 -7.23
CA LEU A 55 0.97 -21.26 -5.79
C LEU A 55 0.60 -22.68 -5.39
N PRO A 56 1.22 -23.29 -4.36
CA PRO A 56 0.66 -24.49 -3.79
C PRO A 56 -0.81 -24.17 -3.61
N ALA A 57 -1.67 -25.06 -4.08
CA ALA A 57 -3.11 -24.93 -3.87
C ALA A 57 -3.28 -24.80 -2.35
N TYR A 58 -3.26 -23.58 -1.87
CA TYR A 58 -3.65 -23.26 -0.52
C TYR A 58 -5.13 -23.64 -0.52
N GLN A 59 -5.45 -24.78 0.08
CA GLN A 59 -6.83 -25.15 0.34
C GLN A 59 -7.38 -24.01 1.18
N GLN A 60 -8.15 -23.15 0.51
CA GLN A 60 -8.60 -21.90 1.05
C GLN A 60 -9.69 -22.18 2.08
N GLU A 61 -9.28 -22.30 3.31
CA GLU A 61 -10.12 -21.71 4.35
C GLU A 61 -10.22 -20.21 4.04
N LYS A 62 -11.44 -19.76 3.86
CA LYS A 62 -11.72 -18.34 3.54
C LYS A 62 -10.97 -17.47 4.55
N LEU A 63 -9.95 -16.74 4.08
CA LEU A 63 -9.09 -15.91 4.94
C LEU A 63 -9.92 -14.88 5.71
N VAL A 64 -10.87 -14.27 5.01
CA VAL A 64 -11.74 -13.23 5.57
C VAL A 64 -12.91 -13.91 6.31
N ARG A 65 -12.89 -13.86 7.64
CA ARG A 65 -13.90 -14.50 8.51
C ARG A 65 -14.96 -13.51 9.00
N ASN A 66 -14.56 -12.28 9.27
CA ASN A 66 -15.35 -11.33 10.06
C ASN A 66 -15.58 -10.00 9.34
N PHE A 67 -15.76 -10.01 8.02
CA PHE A 67 -16.04 -8.80 7.28
C PHE A 67 -17.43 -8.79 6.68
N GLN A 68 -18.17 -7.73 6.96
CA GLN A 68 -19.39 -7.35 6.26
C GLN A 68 -19.43 -5.82 6.16
N PRO A 69 -19.77 -5.24 5.00
CA PRO A 69 -20.05 -3.82 4.88
C PRO A 69 -21.15 -3.42 5.87
N LYS A 70 -20.96 -2.30 6.56
CA LYS A 70 -21.89 -1.80 7.56
C LYS A 70 -22.85 -0.74 6.98
N THR A 71 -22.47 -0.16 5.86
CA THR A 71 -23.26 0.87 5.14
C THR A 71 -23.31 0.54 3.68
N ASP A 72 -24.32 1.06 2.97
CA ASP A 72 -24.44 0.92 1.51
C ASP A 72 -23.21 1.51 0.82
N LYS A 73 -22.68 2.62 1.31
CA LYS A 73 -21.47 3.24 0.79
C LYS A 73 -20.23 2.33 0.91
N GLN A 74 -20.11 1.56 2.00
CA GLN A 74 -19.06 0.54 2.11
C GLN A 74 -19.26 -0.60 1.10
N GLN A 75 -20.51 -0.98 0.82
CA GLN A 75 -20.81 -1.95 -0.23
C GLN A 75 -20.44 -1.41 -1.62
N ASP A 76 -20.81 -0.16 -1.93
CA ASP A 76 -20.41 0.50 -3.19
C ASP A 76 -18.89 0.50 -3.35
N PHE A 77 -18.16 0.72 -2.27
CA PHE A 77 -16.68 0.68 -2.30
C PHE A 77 -16.16 -0.73 -2.61
N VAL A 78 -16.73 -1.77 -2.02
CA VAL A 78 -16.42 -3.16 -2.35
C VAL A 78 -16.67 -3.44 -3.83
N ASP A 79 -17.81 -2.97 -4.38
CA ASP A 79 -18.19 -3.20 -5.77
C ASP A 79 -17.27 -2.45 -6.74
N LEU A 80 -16.84 -1.24 -6.39
CA LEU A 80 -15.80 -0.53 -7.14
C LEU A 80 -14.46 -1.27 -7.11
N ILE A 81 -14.04 -1.78 -5.96
CA ILE A 81 -12.82 -2.59 -5.87
C ILE A 81 -12.94 -3.84 -6.73
N ASN A 82 -14.11 -4.44 -6.85
CA ASN A 82 -14.31 -5.61 -7.71
C ASN A 82 -14.17 -5.27 -9.19
N SER A 83 -14.77 -4.17 -9.61
CA SER A 83 -14.96 -3.83 -11.02
C SER A 83 -13.83 -3.01 -11.64
N LYS A 84 -13.03 -2.27 -10.85
CA LYS A 84 -12.00 -1.35 -11.34
C LYS A 84 -10.60 -1.78 -10.96
N GLU A 85 -9.62 -1.53 -11.84
CA GLU A 85 -8.19 -1.80 -11.54
C GLU A 85 -7.58 -0.71 -10.64
N VAL A 86 -8.06 0.51 -10.76
CA VAL A 86 -7.63 1.64 -9.90
C VAL A 86 -8.86 2.23 -9.23
N VAL A 87 -8.82 2.37 -7.91
CA VAL A 87 -9.89 2.98 -7.12
C VAL A 87 -9.30 4.07 -6.24
N ILE A 88 -9.93 5.23 -6.26
CA ILE A 88 -9.59 6.38 -5.41
C ILE A 88 -10.74 6.62 -4.44
N CYS A 89 -10.42 6.52 -3.16
CA CYS A 89 -11.37 6.65 -2.08
C CYS A 89 -10.96 7.84 -1.19
N LYS A 90 -11.83 8.82 -1.03
CA LYS A 90 -11.63 9.92 -0.07
C LYS A 90 -12.75 9.94 0.97
N GLY A 91 -12.48 10.56 2.11
CA GLY A 91 -13.50 10.79 3.14
C GLY A 91 -12.92 10.83 4.55
N PRO A 92 -13.74 11.13 5.55
CA PRO A 92 -13.31 11.37 6.91
C PRO A 92 -12.81 10.11 7.60
N SER A 93 -11.99 10.32 8.64
CA SER A 93 -11.53 9.24 9.51
C SER A 93 -12.73 8.54 10.18
N GLY A 94 -12.64 7.20 10.26
CA GLY A 94 -13.72 6.41 10.88
C GLY A 94 -14.78 5.90 9.93
N SER A 95 -14.80 6.29 8.66
CA SER A 95 -15.71 5.73 7.63
C SER A 95 -15.36 4.28 7.22
N GLY A 96 -14.21 3.76 7.66
CA GLY A 96 -13.81 2.37 7.43
C GLY A 96 -13.09 2.13 6.12
N LYS A 97 -12.63 3.15 5.39
CA LYS A 97 -11.91 3.03 4.11
C LYS A 97 -10.83 1.95 4.13
N THR A 98 -9.85 2.10 5.02
CA THR A 98 -8.72 1.17 5.13
C THR A 98 -9.15 -0.24 5.52
N TYR A 99 -10.14 -0.37 6.40
CA TYR A 99 -10.67 -1.66 6.83
C TYR A 99 -11.38 -2.39 5.70
N VAL A 100 -12.25 -1.72 4.94
CA VAL A 100 -12.98 -2.28 3.79
C VAL A 100 -12.00 -2.68 2.68
N ALA A 101 -11.08 -1.77 2.32
CA ALA A 101 -10.08 -2.03 1.29
C ALA A 101 -9.20 -3.24 1.64
N LEU A 102 -8.74 -3.31 2.89
CA LEU A 102 -7.90 -4.41 3.38
C LEU A 102 -8.67 -5.73 3.39
N ALA A 103 -9.91 -5.74 3.90
CA ALA A 103 -10.74 -6.94 3.90
C ALA A 103 -10.97 -7.47 2.50
N ARG A 104 -11.29 -6.58 1.54
CA ARG A 104 -11.50 -7.00 0.15
C ARG A 104 -10.21 -7.44 -0.53
N ALA A 105 -9.08 -6.79 -0.24
CA ALA A 105 -7.78 -7.20 -0.75
C ALA A 105 -7.39 -8.60 -0.27
N LEU A 106 -7.62 -8.92 1.00
CA LEU A 106 -7.37 -10.24 1.57
C LEU A 106 -8.32 -11.32 1.02
N ASP A 107 -9.56 -10.97 0.72
CA ASP A 107 -10.53 -11.89 0.12
C ASP A 107 -10.19 -12.25 -1.35
N LEU A 108 -9.54 -11.33 -2.06
CA LEU A 108 -9.07 -11.56 -3.44
C LEU A 108 -7.68 -12.21 -3.51
N LEU A 109 -7.01 -12.36 -2.36
CA LEU A 109 -5.68 -12.92 -2.29
C LEU A 109 -5.71 -14.43 -2.54
N GLY A 110 -4.83 -14.90 -3.41
CA GLY A 110 -4.71 -16.31 -3.77
C GLY A 110 -5.47 -16.67 -5.05
N ASP A 111 -6.70 -16.21 -5.23
CA ASP A 111 -7.50 -16.49 -6.43
C ASP A 111 -7.05 -15.64 -7.62
N TYR A 112 -6.92 -14.34 -7.40
CA TYR A 112 -6.65 -13.36 -8.45
C TYR A 112 -5.27 -12.74 -8.31
N TYR A 113 -4.81 -12.52 -7.07
CA TYR A 113 -3.57 -11.81 -6.76
C TYR A 113 -2.68 -12.64 -5.85
N LYS A 114 -1.38 -12.52 -6.05
CA LYS A 114 -0.38 -13.31 -5.29
C LYS A 114 -0.04 -12.70 -3.95
N GLN A 115 -0.26 -11.40 -3.79
CA GLN A 115 0.10 -10.66 -2.60
C GLN A 115 -0.67 -9.36 -2.47
N VAL A 116 -0.75 -8.89 -1.25
CA VAL A 116 -1.18 -7.53 -0.89
C VAL A 116 0.06 -6.72 -0.52
N ILE A 117 0.21 -5.55 -1.12
CA ILE A 117 1.28 -4.59 -0.80
C ILE A 117 0.64 -3.37 -0.16
N ILE A 118 1.13 -3.00 1.00
CA ILE A 118 0.67 -1.83 1.74
C ILE A 118 1.73 -0.74 1.61
N ILE A 119 1.33 0.42 1.12
CA ILE A 119 2.15 1.63 1.02
C ILE A 119 1.48 2.70 1.87
N LYS A 120 2.17 3.17 2.90
CA LYS A 120 1.69 4.28 3.73
C LYS A 120 2.59 5.50 3.54
N SER A 121 1.98 6.67 3.36
CA SER A 121 2.72 7.93 3.36
C SER A 121 3.18 8.25 4.78
N LEU A 122 4.48 8.44 4.95
CA LEU A 122 5.10 8.79 6.22
C LEU A 122 5.35 10.30 6.21
N THR A 123 4.48 11.07 6.87
CA THR A 123 4.59 12.53 6.90
C THR A 123 5.46 13.08 8.02
N THR A 124 5.62 12.29 9.07
CA THR A 124 6.29 12.74 10.29
C THR A 124 7.80 12.49 10.31
N VAL A 125 8.30 11.70 9.35
CA VAL A 125 9.73 11.41 9.23
C VAL A 125 10.16 11.73 7.82
N PRO A 126 10.98 12.77 7.56
CA PRO A 126 11.62 12.96 6.27
C PRO A 126 12.29 11.66 5.83
N GLU A 127 12.22 11.34 4.54
CA GLU A 127 12.82 10.10 3.98
C GLU A 127 14.29 9.96 4.41
N GLU A 128 14.98 11.08 4.65
CA GLU A 128 16.36 11.18 5.15
C GLU A 128 16.48 10.82 6.64
N GLU A 129 15.45 11.04 7.45
CA GLU A 129 15.48 10.76 8.90
C GLU A 129 15.11 9.32 9.26
N LEU A 130 14.46 8.56 8.36
CA LEU A 130 14.31 7.11 8.53
C LEU A 130 15.67 6.42 8.70
N GLY A 131 16.73 6.97 8.08
CA GLY A 131 18.10 6.54 8.26
C GLY A 131 18.65 6.82 9.67
N SER A 132 18.23 7.90 10.32
CA SER A 132 18.79 8.36 11.60
C SER A 132 18.12 7.77 12.85
N LEU A 133 16.94 7.12 12.72
CA LEU A 133 16.29 6.45 13.83
C LEU A 133 17.10 5.21 14.26
N PRO A 134 17.30 4.96 15.55
CA PRO A 134 17.99 3.78 16.03
C PRO A 134 17.16 2.51 15.78
N GLY A 135 17.82 1.43 15.32
CA GLY A 135 17.19 0.13 15.09
C GLY A 135 17.20 -0.35 13.64
N THR A 136 16.72 -1.57 13.40
CA THR A 136 16.55 -2.12 12.06
C THR A 136 15.40 -1.43 11.33
N VAL A 137 15.42 -1.45 10.00
CA VAL A 137 14.34 -0.84 9.18
C VAL A 137 12.97 -1.41 9.55
N GLU A 138 12.91 -2.68 9.90
CA GLU A 138 11.69 -3.36 10.34
C GLU A 138 11.15 -2.72 11.63
N ARG A 139 11.97 -2.54 12.65
CA ARG A 139 11.56 -1.88 13.91
C ARG A 139 11.14 -0.43 13.73
N LYS A 140 11.70 0.26 12.75
CA LYS A 140 11.30 1.64 12.41
C LYS A 140 9.93 1.70 11.74
N LEU A 141 9.55 0.63 11.03
CA LEU A 141 8.25 0.53 10.36
C LEU A 141 7.15 -0.02 11.29
N ASP A 142 7.50 -0.65 12.42
CA ASP A 142 6.53 -1.27 13.34
C ASP A 142 5.35 -0.36 13.72
N PRO A 143 5.54 0.92 14.12
CA PRO A 143 4.42 1.79 14.47
C PRO A 143 3.45 2.03 13.30
N TYR A 144 3.97 2.06 12.08
CA TYR A 144 3.18 2.30 10.87
C TYR A 144 2.43 1.05 10.41
N ILE A 145 3.00 -0.12 10.71
CA ILE A 145 2.44 -1.42 10.38
C ILE A 145 1.34 -1.82 11.38
N MET A 146 1.45 -1.39 12.65
CA MET A 146 0.54 -1.78 13.72
C MET A 146 -0.94 -1.61 13.38
N SER A 147 -1.32 -0.52 12.75
CA SER A 147 -2.72 -0.29 12.37
C SER A 147 -3.24 -1.30 11.36
N PHE A 148 -2.38 -1.76 10.46
CA PHE A 148 -2.72 -2.78 9.46
C PHE A 148 -2.73 -4.18 10.07
N THR A 149 -1.73 -4.52 10.90
CA THR A 149 -1.68 -5.83 11.57
C THR A 149 -2.89 -6.05 12.45
N TRP A 150 -3.29 -5.02 13.20
CA TRP A 150 -4.48 -5.08 14.03
C TRP A 150 -5.77 -5.27 13.20
N ASN A 151 -5.89 -4.58 12.08
CA ASN A 151 -7.01 -4.75 11.17
C ASN A 151 -7.01 -6.14 10.53
N ILE A 152 -5.86 -6.68 10.12
CA ILE A 152 -5.74 -8.02 9.56
C ILE A 152 -6.20 -9.07 10.59
N ASP A 153 -5.71 -8.96 11.82
CA ASP A 153 -6.09 -9.89 12.89
C ASP A 153 -7.59 -9.81 13.20
N LYS A 154 -8.17 -8.62 13.15
CA LYS A 154 -9.61 -8.42 13.34
C LYS A 154 -10.44 -9.05 12.20
N ILE A 155 -9.94 -9.00 10.96
CA ILE A 155 -10.62 -9.54 9.76
C ILE A 155 -10.46 -11.05 9.66
N CYS A 156 -9.26 -11.56 9.89
CA CYS A 156 -8.89 -12.96 9.61
C CYS A 156 -8.78 -13.83 10.85
N GLY A 157 -8.69 -13.23 12.05
CA GLY A 157 -8.45 -13.89 13.32
C GLY A 157 -7.06 -13.58 13.89
N GLU A 158 -6.90 -13.76 15.18
CA GLU A 158 -5.67 -13.47 15.93
C GLU A 158 -4.46 -14.21 15.35
N GLY A 159 -3.34 -13.50 15.19
CA GLY A 159 -2.09 -14.03 14.65
C GLY A 159 -2.05 -14.16 13.12
N ALA A 160 -3.14 -13.84 12.42
CA ALA A 160 -3.20 -13.92 10.96
C ALA A 160 -2.22 -12.94 10.31
N ALA A 161 -2.08 -11.73 10.84
CA ALA A 161 -1.18 -10.72 10.31
C ALA A 161 0.27 -11.23 10.26
N LYS A 162 0.75 -11.78 11.37
CA LYS A 162 2.09 -12.37 11.42
C LYS A 162 2.26 -13.50 10.42
N SER A 163 1.31 -14.45 10.36
CA SER A 163 1.37 -15.57 9.42
C SER A 163 1.40 -15.12 7.96
N LEU A 164 0.58 -14.13 7.59
CA LEU A 164 0.53 -13.60 6.23
C LEU A 164 1.82 -12.84 5.84
N MET A 165 2.41 -12.10 6.78
CA MET A 165 3.67 -11.40 6.57
C MET A 165 4.85 -12.38 6.46
N ASP A 166 4.94 -13.37 7.34
CA ASP A 166 5.99 -14.41 7.31
C ASP A 166 5.95 -15.19 5.97
N LYS A 167 4.74 -15.45 5.46
CA LYS A 167 4.52 -16.07 4.15
C LYS A 167 4.69 -15.12 2.97
N LYS A 168 4.97 -13.84 3.21
CA LYS A 168 5.08 -12.78 2.19
C LYS A 168 3.82 -12.60 1.33
N LEU A 169 2.67 -12.96 1.88
CA LEU A 169 1.37 -12.73 1.25
C LEU A 169 0.87 -11.30 1.49
N VAL A 170 1.28 -10.70 2.61
CA VAL A 170 1.10 -9.28 2.90
C VAL A 170 2.47 -8.66 3.13
N ASN A 171 2.75 -7.59 2.43
CA ASN A 171 4.04 -6.89 2.50
C ASN A 171 3.82 -5.40 2.71
N VAL A 172 4.68 -4.76 3.49
CA VAL A 172 4.72 -3.30 3.62
C VAL A 172 5.89 -2.78 2.81
N LEU A 173 5.64 -1.84 1.91
CA LEU A 173 6.63 -1.26 1.03
C LEU A 173 6.73 0.25 1.28
N PRO A 174 7.86 0.74 1.79
CA PRO A 174 8.11 2.18 1.84
C PRO A 174 8.10 2.79 0.44
N ILE A 175 7.58 4.00 0.32
CA ILE A 175 7.42 4.69 -0.98
C ILE A 175 8.73 4.79 -1.76
N ALA A 176 9.85 5.05 -1.07
CA ALA A 176 11.16 5.15 -1.68
C ALA A 176 11.55 3.88 -2.46
N PHE A 177 11.10 2.71 -2.02
CA PHE A 177 11.41 1.43 -2.65
C PHE A 177 10.45 1.05 -3.78
N ALA A 178 9.33 1.76 -3.93
CA ALA A 178 8.44 1.58 -5.08
C ALA A 178 9.03 2.17 -6.38
N ARG A 179 10.05 3.02 -6.26
CA ARG A 179 10.70 3.65 -7.42
C ARG A 179 11.51 2.60 -8.22
N GLY A 180 11.29 2.54 -9.53
CA GLY A 180 12.09 1.70 -10.44
C GLY A 180 11.65 0.24 -10.57
N ILE A 181 10.59 -0.18 -9.87
CA ILE A 181 10.02 -1.53 -9.99
C ILE A 181 8.66 -1.48 -10.67
N SER A 182 8.27 -2.57 -11.33
CA SER A 182 6.89 -2.84 -11.74
C SER A 182 6.26 -3.79 -10.74
N ILE A 183 5.06 -3.49 -10.29
CA ILE A 183 4.35 -4.28 -9.29
C ILE A 183 3.30 -5.12 -10.01
N ASP A 184 3.60 -6.40 -10.19
CA ASP A 184 2.77 -7.34 -10.93
C ASP A 184 2.01 -8.28 -9.99
N ASN A 185 0.82 -8.75 -10.41
CA ASN A 185 0.00 -9.76 -9.73
C ASN A 185 -0.30 -9.41 -8.27
N SER A 186 -0.54 -8.15 -7.98
CA SER A 186 -0.63 -7.62 -6.61
C SER A 186 -1.83 -6.70 -6.42
N ILE A 187 -2.37 -6.69 -5.22
CA ILE A 187 -3.24 -5.59 -4.79
C ILE A 187 -2.38 -4.64 -3.97
N VAL A 188 -2.38 -3.38 -4.36
CA VAL A 188 -1.62 -2.32 -3.71
C VAL A 188 -2.58 -1.39 -2.99
N LEU A 189 -2.45 -1.32 -1.68
CA LEU A 189 -3.17 -0.39 -0.83
C LEU A 189 -2.26 0.80 -0.53
N ILE A 190 -2.66 2.00 -0.97
CA ILE A 190 -1.93 3.24 -0.69
C ILE A 190 -2.77 4.05 0.27
N ASP A 191 -2.30 4.18 1.50
CA ASP A 191 -2.99 4.91 2.56
C ASP A 191 -2.37 6.30 2.78
N GLU A 192 -3.15 7.23 3.33
CA GLU A 192 -2.77 8.62 3.58
C GLU A 192 -2.32 9.37 2.29
N VAL A 193 -3.02 9.14 1.19
CA VAL A 193 -2.67 9.72 -0.14
C VAL A 193 -2.65 11.24 -0.11
N GLN A 194 -3.45 11.90 0.76
CA GLN A 194 -3.45 13.35 0.92
C GLN A 194 -2.08 13.90 1.33
N ASN A 195 -1.25 13.06 1.93
CA ASN A 195 0.10 13.43 2.36
C ASN A 195 1.18 13.18 1.31
N LEU A 196 0.86 12.64 0.15
CA LEU A 196 1.79 12.49 -0.97
C LEU A 196 2.04 13.83 -1.67
N SER A 197 3.20 13.96 -2.32
CA SER A 197 3.38 14.98 -3.35
C SER A 197 2.80 14.48 -4.68
N TYR A 198 2.45 15.40 -5.58
CA TYR A 198 2.02 15.03 -6.93
C TYR A 198 3.07 14.19 -7.67
N HIS A 199 4.35 14.51 -7.47
CA HIS A 199 5.46 13.74 -8.04
C HIS A 199 5.48 12.30 -7.51
N THR A 200 5.31 12.11 -6.21
CA THR A 200 5.28 10.78 -5.57
C THR A 200 4.05 10.00 -6.02
N PHE A 201 2.88 10.63 -6.09
CA PHE A 201 1.68 10.02 -6.64
C PHE A 201 1.91 9.50 -8.07
N LYS A 202 2.42 10.35 -8.97
CA LYS A 202 2.74 9.98 -10.35
C LYS A 202 3.75 8.83 -10.41
N THR A 203 4.74 8.83 -9.52
CA THR A 203 5.70 7.74 -9.40
C THR A 203 5.02 6.42 -9.05
N LEU A 204 4.11 6.39 -8.08
CA LEU A 204 3.39 5.19 -7.66
C LEU A 204 2.48 4.64 -8.76
N ILE A 205 1.70 5.51 -9.41
CA ILE A 205 0.79 5.10 -10.49
C ILE A 205 1.55 4.51 -11.67
N THR A 206 2.73 5.04 -11.99
CA THR A 206 3.57 4.47 -13.06
C THR A 206 4.22 3.13 -12.70
N ARG A 207 3.98 2.59 -11.51
CA ARG A 207 4.42 1.25 -11.08
C ARG A 207 3.37 0.17 -11.28
N ILE A 208 2.17 0.54 -11.73
CA ILE A 208 1.11 -0.43 -12.04
C ILE A 208 1.63 -1.41 -13.08
N GLY A 209 1.73 -2.66 -12.68
CA GLY A 209 2.18 -3.77 -13.51
C GLY A 209 1.01 -4.63 -13.98
N SER A 210 1.34 -5.73 -14.63
CA SER A 210 0.33 -6.65 -15.15
C SER A 210 -0.46 -7.31 -14.04
N ARG A 211 -1.79 -7.36 -14.19
CA ARG A 211 -2.70 -8.00 -13.23
C ARG A 211 -2.51 -7.44 -11.81
N SER A 212 -2.48 -6.13 -11.70
CA SER A 212 -2.39 -5.44 -10.42
C SER A 212 -3.56 -4.51 -10.25
N LYS A 213 -3.96 -4.33 -9.00
CA LYS A 213 -5.05 -3.45 -8.58
C LYS A 213 -4.51 -2.44 -7.57
N TYR A 214 -4.89 -1.19 -7.73
CA TYR A 214 -4.46 -0.10 -6.86
C TYR A 214 -5.65 0.54 -6.16
N ILE A 215 -5.60 0.61 -4.85
CA ILE A 215 -6.62 1.24 -4.02
C ILE A 215 -5.95 2.36 -3.24
N LEU A 216 -6.31 3.59 -3.59
CA LEU A 216 -5.76 4.81 -3.01
C LEU A 216 -6.77 5.39 -2.03
N MET A 217 -6.34 5.63 -0.80
CA MET A 217 -7.22 6.08 0.28
C MET A 217 -6.63 7.31 0.96
N GLY A 218 -7.49 8.26 1.29
CA GLY A 218 -7.05 9.46 2.00
C GLY A 218 -8.20 10.24 2.61
N ASP A 219 -7.80 11.24 3.39
CA ASP A 219 -8.69 12.17 4.09
C ASP A 219 -8.19 13.60 3.84
N VAL A 220 -8.97 14.38 3.11
CA VAL A 220 -8.57 15.76 2.75
C VAL A 220 -8.54 16.71 3.94
N GLU A 221 -9.21 16.35 5.05
CA GLU A 221 -9.17 17.15 6.28
C GLU A 221 -7.90 16.86 7.11
N GLN A 222 -7.29 15.68 6.94
CA GLN A 222 -6.08 15.25 7.66
C GLN A 222 -4.80 15.46 6.85
N ILE A 223 -4.61 16.66 6.34
CA ILE A 223 -3.39 17.01 5.61
C ILE A 223 -2.33 17.50 6.59
N ASP A 224 -1.35 16.66 6.90
CA ASP A 224 -0.22 16.96 7.78
C ASP A 224 0.88 17.81 7.10
N ARG A 225 0.75 18.05 5.81
CA ARG A 225 1.73 18.84 5.05
C ARG A 225 1.62 20.33 5.39
N ARG A 226 2.76 21.00 5.46
CA ARG A 226 2.85 22.44 5.73
C ARG A 226 2.09 23.31 4.71
N LYS A 227 1.90 22.79 3.47
CA LYS A 227 1.15 23.44 2.41
C LYS A 227 0.02 22.53 1.96
N LYS A 228 -1.19 22.80 2.44
CA LYS A 228 -2.42 22.05 2.05
C LYS A 228 -2.67 22.06 0.54
N GLU A 229 -2.32 23.14 -0.14
CA GLU A 229 -2.48 23.35 -1.59
C GLU A 229 -1.68 22.34 -2.46
N GLU A 230 -0.70 21.67 -1.88
CA GLU A 230 0.13 20.68 -2.58
C GLU A 230 -0.43 19.24 -2.51
N SER A 231 -1.53 19.02 -1.77
CA SER A 231 -2.14 17.70 -1.73
C SER A 231 -2.75 17.36 -3.08
N PRO A 232 -2.36 16.25 -3.70
CA PRO A 232 -2.90 15.86 -5.00
C PRO A 232 -4.28 15.22 -4.92
N LEU A 233 -4.72 14.74 -3.75
CA LEU A 233 -5.86 13.85 -3.60
C LEU A 233 -7.15 14.44 -4.19
N GLU A 234 -7.47 15.67 -3.83
CA GLU A 234 -8.71 16.31 -4.26
C GLU A 234 -8.73 16.55 -5.77
N LYS A 235 -7.64 17.14 -6.30
CA LYS A 235 -7.51 17.37 -7.75
C LYS A 235 -7.56 16.08 -8.55
N ILE A 236 -6.93 15.01 -8.06
CA ILE A 236 -6.93 13.71 -8.73
C ILE A 236 -8.32 13.09 -8.66
N PHE A 237 -8.99 13.19 -7.53
CA PHE A 237 -10.36 12.71 -7.37
C PHE A 237 -11.30 13.39 -8.38
N ASP A 238 -11.22 14.70 -8.53
CA ASP A 238 -12.03 15.47 -9.46
C ASP A 238 -11.76 15.14 -10.93
N VAL A 239 -10.48 14.92 -11.29
CA VAL A 239 -10.09 14.53 -12.66
C VAL A 239 -10.69 13.18 -13.06
N PHE A 240 -10.79 12.24 -12.12
CA PHE A 240 -11.31 10.89 -12.40
C PHE A 240 -12.75 10.67 -11.95
N LYS A 241 -13.44 11.74 -11.54
CA LYS A 241 -14.87 11.64 -11.23
C LYS A 241 -15.63 11.21 -12.48
N ASP A 242 -16.44 10.17 -12.31
CA ASP A 242 -17.24 9.57 -13.41
C ASP A 242 -16.41 8.96 -14.55
N ASP A 243 -15.11 8.68 -14.33
CA ASP A 243 -14.22 8.06 -15.30
C ASP A 243 -14.56 6.56 -15.50
N SER A 244 -14.44 6.10 -16.75
CA SER A 244 -14.73 4.71 -17.09
C SER A 244 -13.65 3.71 -16.61
N ILE A 245 -12.41 4.15 -16.44
CA ILE A 245 -11.23 3.33 -16.12
C ILE A 245 -10.97 3.31 -14.62
N VAL A 246 -11.01 4.49 -13.99
CA VAL A 246 -10.74 4.69 -12.56
C VAL A 246 -12.06 4.82 -11.79
N GLY A 247 -12.21 4.05 -10.73
CA GLY A 247 -13.35 4.18 -9.82
C GLY A 247 -13.07 5.24 -8.76
N THR A 248 -14.02 6.14 -8.52
CA THR A 248 -13.93 7.12 -7.43
C THR A 248 -15.10 6.96 -6.47
N ILE A 249 -14.82 7.08 -5.18
CA ILE A 249 -15.84 7.06 -4.13
C ILE A 249 -15.48 8.03 -3.01
N GLU A 250 -16.50 8.74 -2.54
CA GLU A 250 -16.39 9.69 -1.45
C GLU A 250 -17.28 9.26 -0.29
N PHE A 251 -16.66 9.11 0.88
CA PHE A 251 -17.34 8.94 2.15
C PHE A 251 -17.56 10.29 2.81
N THR A 252 -18.67 10.42 3.49
CA THR A 252 -19.06 11.62 4.26
C THR A 252 -19.02 11.34 5.77
N ASP A 253 -19.28 12.36 6.57
CA ASP A 253 -19.40 12.20 8.03
C ASP A 253 -20.54 11.24 8.43
N GLU A 254 -21.58 11.13 7.61
CA GLU A 254 -22.69 10.22 7.82
C GLU A 254 -22.29 8.75 7.69
N ASP A 255 -21.23 8.48 6.93
CA ASP A 255 -20.67 7.14 6.74
C ASP A 255 -19.74 6.70 7.88
N CYS A 256 -19.59 7.51 8.92
CA CYS A 256 -18.74 7.18 10.07
C CYS A 256 -19.32 6.01 10.87
N VAL A 257 -18.64 4.87 10.83
CA VAL A 257 -19.02 3.62 11.52
C VAL A 257 -18.35 3.43 12.89
N ARG A 258 -17.56 4.42 13.34
CA ARG A 258 -16.99 4.46 14.68
C ARG A 258 -18.02 4.96 15.69
N ASN A 259 -17.56 5.41 16.84
CA ASN A 259 -18.45 5.97 17.86
C ASN A 259 -19.19 7.21 17.33
N PRO A 260 -20.54 7.27 17.45
CA PRO A 260 -21.35 8.39 16.94
C PRO A 260 -21.02 9.77 17.55
N ILE A 261 -20.25 9.81 18.62
CA ILE A 261 -19.78 11.07 19.22
C ILE A 261 -18.71 11.76 18.37
N ILE A 262 -17.95 10.99 17.56
CA ILE A 262 -16.82 11.51 16.78
C ILE A 262 -17.28 12.57 15.76
N PRO A 263 -18.25 12.30 14.86
CA PRO A 263 -18.75 13.33 13.93
C PRO A 263 -19.26 14.58 14.64
N LYS A 264 -19.92 14.42 15.81
CA LYS A 264 -20.44 15.56 16.60
C LYS A 264 -19.32 16.43 17.15
N ILE A 265 -18.22 15.83 17.60
CA ILE A 265 -17.04 16.57 18.07
C ILE A 265 -16.38 17.31 16.90
N LEU A 266 -16.16 16.60 15.78
CA LEU A 266 -15.51 17.20 14.60
C LEU A 266 -16.33 18.34 14.00
N SER A 267 -17.66 18.22 13.91
CA SER A 267 -18.54 19.31 13.49
C SER A 267 -18.37 20.52 14.39
N LYS A 268 -18.41 20.33 15.72
CA LYS A 268 -18.23 21.45 16.66
C LYS A 268 -16.87 22.15 16.53
N LEU A 269 -15.81 21.38 16.28
CA LEU A 269 -14.47 21.97 16.06
C LEU A 269 -14.45 22.80 14.78
N ARG A 270 -14.99 22.27 13.68
CA ARG A 270 -15.11 23.00 12.39
C ARG A 270 -15.93 24.29 12.54
N ASP A 271 -17.08 24.22 13.23
CA ASP A 271 -17.96 25.38 13.44
C ASP A 271 -17.28 26.50 14.24
N ASN A 272 -16.21 26.18 14.97
CA ASN A 272 -15.40 27.11 15.76
C ASN A 272 -14.03 27.41 15.12
N GLY A 273 -13.81 27.02 13.86
CA GLY A 273 -12.59 27.34 13.11
C GLY A 273 -11.34 26.59 13.59
N ILE A 274 -11.53 25.43 14.22
CA ILE A 274 -10.46 24.56 14.73
C ILE A 274 -10.35 23.32 13.84
#